data_616b90aabd786bb719aa1cf6c85e1787
#
_entry.id   616b90aabd786bb719aa1cf6c85e1787
#
_cell.length_a   1.000
_cell.length_b   1.000
_cell.length_c   1.000
_cell.angle_alpha   90.00
_cell.angle_beta   90.00
_cell.angle_gamma   90.00
#
_symmetry.space_group_name_H-M   'P 1'
#
loop_
_entity.id
_entity.type
_entity.pdbx_description
1 polymer ?
#
loop_
_entity_poly.entity_id
_entity_poly.type
_entity_poly.pdbx_seq_one_letter_code
_entity_poly.pdbx_strand_id
1 'polypeptide(L)'
;RCSRFMPRETWQAPHQAQGLTFESICRRKTALLTIGQAALEDAWEFMDGRPCALLILDESACILSRCGDPQTIEQLAELGFRDGSYCAESIIGSCALSLATMPGQPTKTSGAQHFKQALHPWSFCSTPVFDNHGHLFGSISLCCLVEHESVSDLSLTLAIAREVGNSLLTDSLLAESNRHLNQMYGLLESMDDGV
;
A
#
# COMPACT_ATOMS: atom_id res chain seq x y z
N ARG A 1 15.33 -9.17 -13.32
CA ARG A 1 16.44 -8.61 -14.15
C ARG A 1 17.40 -7.75 -13.36
N CYS A 2 16.98 -7.06 -12.28
CA CYS A 2 17.86 -6.27 -11.40
C CYS A 2 18.80 -7.10 -10.51
N SER A 3 18.47 -8.36 -10.26
CA SER A 3 19.22 -9.26 -9.37
C SER A 3 20.66 -9.58 -9.77
N ARG A 4 21.07 -9.32 -11.02
CA ARG A 4 22.41 -9.68 -11.52
C ARG A 4 23.57 -8.88 -10.90
N PHE A 5 23.28 -7.73 -10.29
CA PHE A 5 24.30 -6.80 -9.77
C PHE A 5 24.20 -6.53 -8.27
N MET A 6 23.26 -7.13 -7.59
CA MET A 6 23.00 -6.86 -6.16
C MET A 6 23.43 -8.07 -5.33
N PRO A 7 24.35 -7.92 -4.35
CA PRO A 7 24.74 -9.03 -3.48
C PRO A 7 23.57 -9.45 -2.57
N ARG A 8 23.34 -10.75 -2.47
CA ARG A 8 22.25 -11.33 -1.65
C ARG A 8 22.47 -11.18 -0.16
N GLU A 9 23.74 -11.23 0.25
CA GLU A 9 24.18 -11.27 1.65
C GLU A 9 24.20 -9.87 2.28
N THR A 10 24.42 -8.82 1.48
CA THR A 10 24.49 -7.46 2.00
C THR A 10 23.11 -6.86 2.11
N TRP A 11 22.70 -6.53 3.33
CA TRP A 11 21.50 -5.74 3.58
C TRP A 11 21.82 -4.25 3.56
N GLN A 12 21.02 -3.52 2.82
CA GLN A 12 21.00 -2.06 2.84
C GLN A 12 19.56 -1.63 3.09
N ALA A 13 19.37 -0.84 4.15
CA ALA A 13 18.06 -0.33 4.49
C ALA A 13 17.50 0.52 3.33
N PRO A 14 16.17 0.48 3.10
CA PRO A 14 15.52 1.31 2.11
C PRO A 14 15.79 2.80 2.33
N HIS A 15 15.92 3.56 1.23
CA HIS A 15 15.91 5.02 1.33
C HIS A 15 14.56 5.51 1.84
N GLN A 16 14.58 6.52 2.69
CA GLN A 16 13.39 7.07 3.32
C GLN A 16 13.15 8.51 2.86
N ALA A 17 11.97 8.81 2.33
CA ALA A 17 11.48 10.17 2.20
C ALA A 17 11.16 10.73 3.60
N GLN A 18 11.63 11.94 3.90
CA GLN A 18 11.44 12.60 5.19
C GLN A 18 10.91 14.02 5.04
N GLY A 19 10.33 14.56 6.11
CA GLY A 19 9.87 15.94 6.19
C GLY A 19 8.92 16.30 5.04
N LEU A 20 9.13 17.45 4.42
CA LEU A 20 8.27 18.01 3.37
C LEU A 20 8.10 17.06 2.17
N THR A 21 9.11 16.24 1.85
CA THR A 21 8.99 15.26 0.75
C THR A 21 7.96 14.21 1.08
N PHE A 22 8.01 13.62 2.27
CA PHE A 22 7.04 12.62 2.70
C PHE A 22 5.63 13.22 2.84
N GLU A 23 5.51 14.41 3.44
CA GLU A 23 4.25 15.13 3.54
C GLU A 23 3.62 15.39 2.16
N SER A 24 4.43 15.76 1.16
CA SER A 24 3.95 15.95 -0.21
C SER A 24 3.42 14.66 -0.83
N ILE A 25 4.08 13.51 -0.57
CA ILE A 25 3.60 12.20 -1.02
C ILE A 25 2.26 11.88 -0.36
N CYS A 26 2.17 11.99 0.96
CA CYS A 26 0.94 11.73 1.72
C CYS A 26 -0.22 12.61 1.25
N ARG A 27 0.03 13.90 0.98
CA ARG A 27 -0.99 14.84 0.47
C ARG A 27 -1.53 14.41 -0.88
N ARG A 28 -0.69 13.93 -1.79
CA ARG A 28 -1.14 13.40 -3.10
C ARG A 28 -1.92 12.10 -2.98
N LYS A 29 -1.70 11.35 -1.91
CA LYS A 29 -2.31 10.04 -1.65
C LYS A 29 -3.34 10.08 -0.50
N THR A 30 -3.88 11.26 -0.20
CA THR A 30 -4.83 11.45 0.91
C THR A 30 -6.00 10.47 0.84
N ALA A 31 -6.62 10.29 -0.34
CA ALA A 31 -7.74 9.35 -0.50
C ALA A 31 -7.32 7.90 -0.17
N LEU A 32 -6.18 7.44 -0.71
CA LEU A 32 -5.65 6.10 -0.41
C LEU A 32 -5.36 5.94 1.08
N LEU A 33 -4.77 6.95 1.71
CA LEU A 33 -4.45 6.92 3.14
C LEU A 33 -5.72 6.89 3.99
N THR A 34 -6.68 7.80 3.75
CA THR A 34 -7.89 7.88 4.57
C THR A 34 -8.71 6.59 4.50
N ILE A 35 -8.98 6.10 3.28
CA ILE A 35 -9.76 4.89 3.08
C ILE A 35 -8.96 3.65 3.51
N GLY A 36 -7.68 3.61 3.14
CA GLY A 36 -6.81 2.48 3.44
C GLY A 36 -6.56 2.31 4.93
N GLN A 37 -6.32 3.39 5.67
CA GLN A 37 -6.12 3.32 7.13
C GLN A 37 -7.36 2.76 7.83
N ALA A 38 -8.56 3.26 7.51
CA ALA A 38 -9.79 2.73 8.07
C ALA A 38 -9.94 1.22 7.79
N ALA A 39 -9.71 0.80 6.53
CA ALA A 39 -9.80 -0.61 6.15
C ALA A 39 -8.73 -1.49 6.86
N LEU A 40 -7.52 -0.95 7.11
CA LEU A 40 -6.49 -1.66 7.85
C LEU A 40 -6.82 -1.78 9.34
N GLU A 41 -7.35 -0.73 9.94
CA GLU A 41 -7.78 -0.72 11.35
C GLU A 41 -8.92 -1.72 11.56
N ASP A 42 -9.95 -1.70 10.70
CA ASP A 42 -11.04 -2.67 10.73
C ASP A 42 -10.52 -4.12 10.58
N ALA A 43 -9.62 -4.36 9.61
CA ALA A 43 -9.04 -5.68 9.42
C ALA A 43 -8.21 -6.13 10.64
N TRP A 44 -7.48 -5.20 11.26
CA TRP A 44 -6.65 -5.48 12.43
C TRP A 44 -7.47 -5.90 13.64
N GLU A 45 -8.63 -5.28 13.88
CA GLU A 45 -9.53 -5.66 14.97
C GLU A 45 -9.97 -7.14 14.89
N PHE A 46 -10.11 -7.68 13.67
CA PHE A 46 -10.47 -9.09 13.46
C PHE A 46 -9.29 -10.06 13.49
N MET A 47 -8.06 -9.57 13.58
CA MET A 47 -6.86 -10.44 13.55
C MET A 47 -6.46 -10.98 14.92
N ASP A 48 -7.19 -10.62 15.99
CA ASP A 48 -7.09 -11.16 17.36
C ASP A 48 -5.64 -11.15 17.92
N GLY A 49 -4.94 -10.02 17.71
CA GLY A 49 -3.56 -9.83 18.23
C GLY A 49 -2.50 -10.68 17.53
N ARG A 50 -2.76 -11.18 16.32
CA ARG A 50 -1.78 -11.90 15.53
C ARG A 50 -0.52 -11.07 15.28
N PRO A 51 0.71 -11.61 15.47
CA PRO A 51 1.94 -10.87 15.27
C PRO A 51 2.22 -10.65 13.78
N CYS A 52 1.62 -9.60 13.22
CA CYS A 52 1.81 -9.15 11.85
C CYS A 52 1.63 -7.64 11.72
N ALA A 53 2.09 -7.07 10.63
CA ALA A 53 1.90 -5.68 10.27
C ALA A 53 1.23 -5.57 8.90
N LEU A 54 0.26 -4.67 8.79
CA LEU A 54 -0.41 -4.26 7.57
C LEU A 54 0.19 -2.93 7.10
N LEU A 55 0.46 -2.81 5.80
CA LEU A 55 1.11 -1.65 5.21
C LEU A 55 0.29 -1.12 4.05
N ILE A 56 0.28 0.20 3.90
CA ILE A 56 -0.16 0.90 2.69
C ILE A 56 1.07 1.42 1.97
N LEU A 57 1.22 1.09 0.70
CA LEU A 57 2.29 1.60 -0.16
C LEU A 57 1.69 2.36 -1.35
N ASP A 58 2.42 3.37 -1.85
CA ASP A 58 2.07 4.03 -3.11
C ASP A 58 2.56 3.22 -4.33
N GLU A 59 2.31 3.73 -5.53
CA GLU A 59 2.73 3.13 -6.81
C GLU A 59 4.25 3.07 -6.99
N SER A 60 5.01 3.79 -6.18
CA SER A 60 6.48 3.77 -6.16
C SER A 60 7.04 2.78 -5.12
N ALA A 61 6.19 1.99 -4.47
CA ALA A 61 6.48 1.17 -3.31
C ALA A 61 7.01 1.97 -2.09
N CYS A 62 6.60 3.22 -1.94
CA CYS A 62 6.85 3.99 -0.74
C CYS A 62 5.83 3.62 0.33
N ILE A 63 6.28 3.24 1.53
CA ILE A 63 5.40 2.95 2.67
C ILE A 63 4.77 4.26 3.13
N LEU A 64 3.44 4.34 3.09
CA LEU A 64 2.68 5.51 3.50
C LEU A 64 2.19 5.41 4.95
N SER A 65 1.81 4.20 5.37
CA SER A 65 1.26 3.94 6.71
C SER A 65 1.46 2.48 7.10
N ARG A 66 1.49 2.25 8.40
CA ARG A 66 1.63 0.92 9.01
C ARG A 66 0.64 0.78 10.16
N CYS A 67 -0.02 -0.38 10.24
CA CYS A 67 -0.94 -0.77 11.31
C CYS A 67 -0.65 -2.22 11.73
N GLY A 68 -0.84 -2.58 12.97
CA GLY A 68 -0.70 -3.97 13.40
C GLY A 68 0.02 -4.15 14.73
N ASP A 69 0.61 -5.31 14.94
CA ASP A 69 1.33 -5.64 16.15
C ASP A 69 2.54 -4.73 16.37
N PRO A 70 2.64 -4.05 17.53
CA PRO A 70 3.73 -3.10 17.79
C PRO A 70 5.13 -3.73 17.71
N GLN A 71 5.30 -4.98 18.15
CA GLN A 71 6.58 -5.66 18.12
C GLN A 71 7.00 -5.97 16.67
N THR A 72 6.07 -6.44 15.85
CA THR A 72 6.30 -6.71 14.42
C THR A 72 6.64 -5.41 13.67
N ILE A 73 5.94 -4.30 13.97
CA ILE A 73 6.22 -2.99 13.39
C ILE A 73 7.62 -2.49 13.76
N GLU A 74 8.05 -2.69 15.01
CA GLU A 74 9.41 -2.30 15.43
C GLU A 74 10.49 -3.16 14.76
N GLN A 75 10.30 -4.46 14.65
CA GLN A 75 11.23 -5.35 13.94
C GLN A 75 11.36 -4.97 12.45
N LEU A 76 10.25 -4.60 11.79
CA LEU A 76 10.28 -4.06 10.43
C LEU A 76 11.04 -2.73 10.36
N ALA A 77 10.86 -1.86 11.37
CA ALA A 77 11.54 -0.58 11.45
C ALA A 77 13.06 -0.73 11.65
N GLU A 78 13.53 -1.76 12.36
CA GLU A 78 14.95 -2.12 12.49
C GLU A 78 15.57 -2.49 11.13
N LEU A 79 14.82 -3.16 10.27
CA LEU A 79 15.21 -3.44 8.89
C LEU A 79 15.12 -2.21 7.96
N GLY A 80 14.58 -1.09 8.47
CA GLY A 80 14.43 0.14 7.71
C GLY A 80 13.08 0.30 7.01
N PHE A 81 12.10 -0.60 7.24
CA PHE A 81 10.74 -0.46 6.73
C PHE A 81 9.92 0.48 7.62
N ARG A 82 10.07 1.78 7.37
CA ARG A 82 9.40 2.88 8.09
C ARG A 82 8.52 3.66 7.13
N ASP A 83 7.66 4.50 7.67
CA ASP A 83 6.88 5.42 6.84
C ASP A 83 7.83 6.29 6.01
N GLY A 84 7.57 6.40 4.73
CA GLY A 84 8.45 7.04 3.76
C GLY A 84 9.51 6.12 3.12
N SER A 85 9.68 4.88 3.57
CA SER A 85 10.69 3.96 3.01
C SER A 85 10.29 3.43 1.66
N TYR A 86 11.22 3.46 0.68
CA TYR A 86 11.00 2.96 -0.68
C TYR A 86 11.39 1.49 -0.80
N CYS A 87 10.40 0.64 -1.03
CA CYS A 87 10.55 -0.81 -1.17
C CYS A 87 10.77 -1.25 -2.63
N ALA A 88 11.39 -0.41 -3.47
CA ALA A 88 11.64 -0.73 -4.86
C ALA A 88 12.61 -1.93 -5.02
N GLU A 89 12.41 -2.75 -6.06
CA GLU A 89 13.20 -3.94 -6.32
C GLU A 89 14.70 -3.66 -6.43
N SER A 90 15.07 -2.49 -6.95
CA SER A 90 16.47 -2.04 -7.03
C SER A 90 17.13 -1.79 -5.67
N ILE A 91 16.37 -1.70 -4.61
CA ILE A 91 16.84 -1.41 -3.24
C ILE A 91 16.79 -2.67 -2.39
N ILE A 92 15.60 -3.26 -2.24
CA ILE A 92 15.38 -4.38 -1.33
C ILE A 92 15.41 -5.76 -2.02
N GLY A 93 15.59 -5.79 -3.34
CA GLY A 93 15.51 -7.01 -4.13
C GLY A 93 14.07 -7.45 -4.39
N SER A 94 13.92 -8.58 -5.11
CA SER A 94 12.60 -9.13 -5.42
C SER A 94 11.94 -9.67 -4.16
N CYS A 95 10.80 -9.10 -3.80
CA CYS A 95 9.90 -9.56 -2.74
C CYS A 95 8.48 -9.06 -3.05
N ALA A 96 7.47 -9.52 -2.30
CA ALA A 96 6.08 -9.13 -2.56
C ALA A 96 5.87 -7.61 -2.54
N LEU A 97 6.52 -6.87 -1.63
CA LEU A 97 6.39 -5.41 -1.53
C LEU A 97 6.88 -4.70 -2.81
N SER A 98 8.01 -5.15 -3.38
CA SER A 98 8.58 -4.56 -4.60
C SER A 98 7.86 -5.03 -5.87
N LEU A 99 7.31 -6.24 -5.88
CA LEU A 99 6.64 -6.81 -7.05
C LEU A 99 5.20 -6.32 -7.23
N ALA A 100 4.54 -5.87 -6.16
CA ALA A 100 3.18 -5.32 -6.23
C ALA A 100 3.10 -4.01 -7.05
N THR A 101 4.22 -3.33 -7.25
CA THR A 101 4.31 -2.16 -8.15
C THR A 101 4.47 -2.54 -9.62
N MET A 102 4.74 -3.84 -9.90
CA MET A 102 4.75 -4.36 -11.25
C MET A 102 3.35 -4.83 -11.67
N PRO A 103 3.06 -5.03 -12.95
CA PRO A 103 1.68 -5.15 -13.41
C PRO A 103 0.89 -6.27 -12.72
N GLY A 104 0.17 -5.87 -11.70
CA GLY A 104 -1.22 -6.19 -11.48
C GLY A 104 -1.59 -7.48 -10.78
N GLN A 105 -0.72 -8.25 -10.11
CA GLN A 105 -1.16 -9.48 -9.45
C GLN A 105 -0.81 -9.52 -7.96
N PRO A 106 -1.74 -10.02 -7.11
CA PRO A 106 -1.42 -10.34 -5.73
C PRO A 106 -0.23 -11.29 -5.67
N THR A 107 0.74 -10.96 -4.82
CA THR A 107 2.02 -11.70 -4.75
C THR A 107 2.33 -12.02 -3.29
N LYS A 108 2.81 -13.25 -3.05
CA LYS A 108 3.38 -13.67 -1.77
C LYS A 108 4.81 -14.09 -1.96
N THR A 109 5.69 -13.70 -1.04
CA THR A 109 7.06 -14.20 -0.92
C THR A 109 7.32 -14.57 0.52
N SER A 110 7.89 -15.74 0.76
CA SER A 110 8.14 -16.26 2.11
C SER A 110 9.50 -16.93 2.17
N GLY A 111 10.22 -16.70 3.25
CA GLY A 111 11.47 -17.38 3.54
C GLY A 111 12.53 -17.16 2.46
N ALA A 112 13.12 -18.25 1.98
CA ALA A 112 14.16 -18.25 0.95
C ALA A 112 13.71 -17.77 -0.44
N GLN A 113 12.41 -17.47 -0.64
CA GLN A 113 11.90 -16.86 -1.87
C GLN A 113 12.32 -15.38 -1.97
N HIS A 114 12.59 -14.73 -0.83
CA HIS A 114 13.14 -13.38 -0.83
C HIS A 114 14.56 -13.37 -1.43
N PHE A 115 14.82 -12.39 -2.28
CA PHE A 115 16.15 -12.24 -2.87
C PHE A 115 17.23 -11.94 -1.83
N LYS A 116 16.91 -11.11 -0.83
CA LYS A 116 17.83 -10.72 0.25
C LYS A 116 17.73 -11.68 1.43
N GLN A 117 18.88 -12.19 1.91
CA GLN A 117 18.93 -13.12 3.06
C GLN A 117 18.37 -12.51 4.35
N ALA A 118 18.53 -11.19 4.55
CA ALA A 118 17.95 -10.50 5.70
C ALA A 118 16.44 -10.61 5.80
N LEU A 119 15.75 -10.87 4.68
CA LEU A 119 14.30 -11.05 4.61
C LEU A 119 13.86 -12.52 4.72
N HIS A 120 14.77 -13.48 4.81
CA HIS A 120 14.41 -14.91 4.91
C HIS A 120 13.58 -15.26 6.16
N PRO A 121 13.70 -14.56 7.32
CA PRO A 121 12.76 -14.80 8.44
C PRO A 121 11.33 -14.35 8.18
N TRP A 122 11.07 -13.60 7.11
CA TRP A 122 9.82 -12.90 6.85
C TRP A 122 8.96 -13.58 5.76
N SER A 123 7.65 -13.40 5.90
CA SER A 123 6.64 -13.65 4.88
C SER A 123 5.92 -12.34 4.56
N PHE A 124 5.91 -11.97 3.28
CA PHE A 124 5.25 -10.77 2.76
C PHE A 124 4.19 -11.16 1.75
N CYS A 125 2.99 -10.64 1.93
CA CYS A 125 1.91 -10.68 0.95
C CYS A 125 1.62 -9.25 0.50
N SER A 126 1.40 -9.03 -0.78
CA SER A 126 1.05 -7.69 -1.30
C SER A 126 0.06 -7.80 -2.43
N THR A 127 -0.95 -6.93 -2.42
CA THR A 127 -2.02 -6.84 -3.41
C THR A 127 -2.12 -5.42 -3.93
N PRO A 128 -2.05 -5.19 -5.25
CA PRO A 128 -2.18 -3.87 -5.85
C PRO A 128 -3.60 -3.31 -5.68
N VAL A 129 -3.68 -1.99 -5.52
CA VAL A 129 -4.91 -1.19 -5.55
C VAL A 129 -4.88 -0.34 -6.81
N PHE A 130 -5.98 -0.34 -7.55
CA PHE A 130 -6.12 0.41 -8.78
C PHE A 130 -7.10 1.57 -8.61
N ASP A 131 -6.88 2.64 -9.36
CA ASP A 131 -7.83 3.75 -9.47
C ASP A 131 -9.01 3.40 -10.40
N ASN A 132 -9.94 4.34 -10.54
CA ASN A 132 -11.11 4.23 -11.43
C ASN A 132 -10.76 4.15 -12.93
N HIS A 133 -9.52 4.42 -13.31
CA HIS A 133 -9.01 4.32 -14.69
C HIS A 133 -8.19 3.04 -14.92
N GLY A 134 -8.05 2.19 -13.88
CA GLY A 134 -7.26 0.97 -13.94
C GLY A 134 -5.74 1.21 -13.81
N HIS A 135 -5.31 2.40 -13.40
CA HIS A 135 -3.90 2.67 -13.10
C HIS A 135 -3.57 2.20 -11.69
N LEU A 136 -2.36 1.71 -11.52
CA LEU A 136 -1.84 1.36 -10.20
C LEU A 136 -1.82 2.61 -9.31
N PHE A 137 -2.56 2.57 -8.21
CA PHE A 137 -2.67 3.69 -7.27
C PHE A 137 -1.88 3.48 -5.99
N GLY A 138 -1.64 2.21 -5.64
CA GLY A 138 -0.88 1.78 -4.49
C GLY A 138 -0.99 0.27 -4.28
N SER A 139 -0.67 -0.19 -3.07
CA SER A 139 -0.84 -1.58 -2.67
C SER A 139 -1.11 -1.72 -1.18
N ILE A 140 -1.81 -2.79 -0.82
CA ILE A 140 -2.01 -3.25 0.55
C ILE A 140 -1.11 -4.46 0.77
N SER A 141 -0.37 -4.46 1.86
CA SER A 141 0.58 -5.53 2.17
C SER A 141 0.43 -6.02 3.60
N LEU A 142 0.71 -7.31 3.82
CA LEU A 142 0.81 -7.95 5.13
C LEU A 142 2.20 -8.52 5.29
N CYS A 143 2.83 -8.23 6.42
CA CYS A 143 4.17 -8.67 6.77
C CYS A 143 4.13 -9.38 8.13
N CYS A 144 4.70 -10.58 8.20
CA CYS A 144 4.88 -11.32 9.45
C CYS A 144 6.15 -12.19 9.39
N LEU A 145 6.58 -12.71 10.51
CA LEU A 145 7.60 -13.77 10.50
C LEU A 145 7.01 -15.04 9.87
N VAL A 146 7.86 -15.86 9.24
CA VAL A 146 7.46 -17.11 8.56
C VAL A 146 6.71 -18.04 9.51
N GLU A 147 7.09 -18.09 10.78
CA GLU A 147 6.43 -18.90 11.82
C GLU A 147 4.98 -18.48 12.12
N HIS A 148 4.62 -17.24 11.76
CA HIS A 148 3.29 -16.67 11.96
C HIS A 148 2.49 -16.54 10.65
N GLU A 149 3.03 -17.06 9.54
CA GLU A 149 2.33 -16.94 8.25
C GLU A 149 1.07 -17.81 8.22
N SER A 150 0.06 -17.36 7.49
CA SER A 150 -1.15 -18.11 7.22
C SER A 150 -1.37 -18.31 5.72
N VAL A 151 -2.06 -19.40 5.38
CA VAL A 151 -2.50 -19.67 4.00
C VAL A 151 -3.47 -18.57 3.51
N SER A 152 -4.21 -17.95 4.44
CA SER A 152 -5.21 -16.91 4.13
C SER A 152 -4.63 -15.52 3.95
N ASP A 153 -3.34 -15.27 4.22
CA ASP A 153 -2.74 -13.92 4.20
C ASP A 153 -2.91 -13.20 2.87
N LEU A 154 -2.67 -13.90 1.77
CA LEU A 154 -2.84 -13.33 0.45
C LEU A 154 -4.32 -13.03 0.14
N SER A 155 -5.23 -13.88 0.61
CA SER A 155 -6.68 -13.66 0.45
C SER A 155 -7.16 -12.48 1.28
N LEU A 156 -6.59 -12.29 2.46
CA LEU A 156 -6.88 -11.14 3.32
C LEU A 156 -6.43 -9.84 2.67
N THR A 157 -5.17 -9.76 2.21
CA THR A 157 -4.69 -8.55 1.51
C THR A 157 -5.50 -8.26 0.25
N LEU A 158 -5.96 -9.31 -0.47
CA LEU A 158 -6.83 -9.16 -1.63
C LEU A 158 -8.20 -8.60 -1.25
N ALA A 159 -8.79 -9.07 -0.15
CA ALA A 159 -10.08 -8.56 0.33
C ALA A 159 -9.98 -7.08 0.72
N ILE A 160 -8.97 -6.71 1.51
CA ILE A 160 -8.73 -5.32 1.92
C ILE A 160 -8.46 -4.43 0.68
N ALA A 161 -7.60 -4.87 -0.24
CA ALA A 161 -7.28 -4.09 -1.44
C ALA A 161 -8.50 -3.86 -2.34
N ARG A 162 -9.41 -4.84 -2.44
CA ARG A 162 -10.68 -4.69 -3.16
C ARG A 162 -11.64 -3.73 -2.47
N GLU A 163 -11.73 -3.79 -1.17
CA GLU A 163 -12.55 -2.86 -0.37
C GLU A 163 -12.05 -1.43 -0.57
N VAL A 164 -10.75 -1.20 -0.42
CA VAL A 164 -10.13 0.11 -0.65
C VAL A 164 -10.38 0.59 -2.10
N GLY A 165 -10.19 -0.28 -3.09
CA GLY A 165 -10.43 0.05 -4.50
C GLY A 165 -11.89 0.41 -4.79
N ASN A 166 -12.85 -0.33 -4.23
CA ASN A 166 -14.28 -0.05 -4.38
C ASN A 166 -14.66 1.28 -3.72
N SER A 167 -14.13 1.58 -2.55
CA SER A 167 -14.38 2.84 -1.84
C SER A 167 -13.80 4.04 -2.60
N LEU A 168 -12.57 3.91 -3.14
CA LEU A 168 -11.96 4.93 -4.01
C LEU A 168 -12.81 5.20 -5.27
N LEU A 169 -13.34 4.14 -5.88
CA LEU A 169 -14.23 4.27 -7.04
C LEU A 169 -15.53 5.01 -6.68
N THR A 170 -16.14 4.65 -5.56
CA THR A 170 -17.37 5.27 -5.07
C THR A 170 -17.16 6.76 -4.81
N ASP A 171 -16.10 7.13 -4.11
CA ASP A 171 -15.76 8.54 -3.83
C ASP A 171 -15.53 9.34 -5.11
N SER A 172 -14.85 8.74 -6.09
CA SER A 172 -14.62 9.37 -7.40
C SER A 172 -15.94 9.64 -8.15
N LEU A 173 -16.85 8.67 -8.17
CA LEU A 173 -18.16 8.79 -8.83
C LEU A 173 -19.05 9.83 -8.14
N LEU A 174 -19.05 9.88 -6.81
CA LEU A 174 -19.75 10.91 -6.04
C LEU A 174 -19.21 12.30 -6.32
N ALA A 175 -17.89 12.47 -6.36
CA ALA A 175 -17.26 13.74 -6.67
C ALA A 175 -17.58 14.22 -8.11
N GLU A 176 -17.64 13.31 -9.07
CA GLU A 176 -18.02 13.61 -10.46
C GLU A 176 -19.50 14.01 -10.56
N SER A 177 -20.41 13.26 -9.92
CA SER A 177 -21.82 13.56 -9.86
C SER A 177 -22.10 14.95 -9.26
N ASN A 178 -21.42 15.27 -8.14
CA ASN A 178 -21.55 16.57 -7.50
C ASN A 178 -21.04 17.73 -8.39
N ARG A 179 -19.96 17.49 -9.15
CA ARG A 179 -19.48 18.49 -10.12
C ARG A 179 -20.49 18.74 -11.23
N HIS A 180 -21.09 17.70 -11.77
CA HIS A 180 -22.13 17.83 -12.80
C HIS A 180 -23.36 18.58 -12.28
N LEU A 181 -23.83 18.24 -11.07
CA LEU A 181 -24.94 18.97 -10.44
C LEU A 181 -24.62 20.46 -10.27
N ASN A 182 -23.46 20.80 -9.75
CA ASN A 182 -23.06 22.19 -9.59
C ASN A 182 -22.96 22.95 -10.92
N GLN A 183 -22.49 22.31 -11.98
CA GLN A 183 -22.50 22.88 -13.33
C GLN A 183 -23.91 23.14 -13.85
N MET A 184 -24.84 22.19 -13.63
CA MET A 184 -26.23 22.35 -14.02
C MET A 184 -26.91 23.51 -13.27
N TYR A 185 -26.69 23.60 -11.94
CA TYR A 185 -27.21 24.72 -11.15
C TYR A 185 -26.66 26.06 -11.62
N GLY A 186 -25.36 26.18 -11.89
CA GLY A 186 -24.76 27.41 -12.42
C GLY A 186 -25.30 27.81 -13.79
N LEU A 187 -25.65 26.84 -14.65
CA LEU A 187 -26.30 27.13 -15.94
C LEU A 187 -27.74 27.63 -15.75
N LEU A 188 -28.50 27.03 -14.82
CA LEU A 188 -29.87 27.46 -14.53
C LEU A 188 -29.90 28.87 -13.94
N GLU A 189 -29.03 29.20 -12.99
CA GLU A 189 -28.91 30.54 -12.43
C GLU A 189 -28.55 31.58 -13.52
N SER A 190 -27.64 31.25 -14.43
CA SER A 190 -27.26 32.16 -15.53
C SER A 190 -28.41 32.39 -16.55
N MET A 191 -29.35 31.46 -16.63
CA MET A 191 -30.55 31.62 -17.48
C MET A 191 -31.64 32.48 -16.81
N ASP A 192 -31.73 32.45 -15.47
CA ASP A 192 -32.70 33.27 -14.71
C ASP A 192 -32.24 34.75 -14.62
N ASP A 193 -30.93 35.01 -14.59
CA ASP A 193 -30.40 36.39 -14.59
C ASP A 193 -30.44 37.10 -15.97
N GLY A 194 -30.86 36.39 -17.02
CA GLY A 194 -30.90 36.88 -18.41
C GLY A 194 -32.30 37.33 -18.91
N VAL A 195 -33.31 37.39 -18.03
CA VAL A 195 -34.67 37.92 -18.30
C VAL A 195 -34.91 39.28 -17.57
#